data_31862117089ef50613216e56e29faa54
#
_entry.id   31862117089ef50613216e56e29faa54
#
_cell.length_a   1.000
_cell.length_b   1.000
_cell.length_c   1.000
_cell.angle_alpha   90.00
_cell.angle_beta   90.00
_cell.angle_gamma   90.00
#
_symmetry.space_group_name_H-M   'P 1'
#
loop_
_entity.id
_entity.type
_entity.pdbx_description
1 polymer ?
#
loop_
_entity_poly.entity_id
_entity_poly.type
_entity_poly.pdbx_seq_one_letter_code
_entity_poly.pdbx_strand_id
1 'polypeptide(L)'
;DCNVPRCTTGKYLKERPSFTLDPAPHAGAYYVQEAASMFIEQAYRKISADFTPERLLDLCAAPGGKSTLWRSLLPDGALLVANEPMRQRAEILAENLTKWGHPDVIVTNAYPNEFSGCCGMFDVIATDVPCSGEGMFRKDEGAVTEWSPANVVTCADRQWSILCDIWPCLRTGGYLVYSTCTYNRLENEEMVARICKELGAEIRSEEH
;
A
#
# COMPACT_ATOMS: atom_id res chain seq x y z
N ASP A 1 0.26 -26.78 2.21
CA ASP A 1 0.17 -25.34 2.26
C ASP A 1 -1.19 -24.96 2.83
N CYS A 2 -1.22 -24.04 3.83
CA CYS A 2 -2.46 -23.50 4.36
C CYS A 2 -2.75 -22.18 3.66
N ASN A 3 -4.03 -21.91 3.37
CA ASN A 3 -4.43 -20.62 2.82
C ASN A 3 -4.28 -19.52 3.87
N VAL A 4 -3.90 -18.32 3.43
CA VAL A 4 -3.92 -17.12 4.27
C VAL A 4 -5.38 -16.75 4.50
N PRO A 5 -5.83 -16.57 5.75
CA PRO A 5 -7.19 -16.12 6.03
C PRO A 5 -7.48 -14.80 5.29
N ARG A 6 -8.68 -14.70 4.72
CA ARG A 6 -9.17 -13.50 4.01
C ARG A 6 -8.36 -13.09 2.77
N CYS A 7 -7.53 -14.00 2.23
CA CYS A 7 -6.86 -13.80 0.94
C CYS A 7 -7.00 -15.06 0.08
N THR A 8 -7.59 -14.93 -1.09
CA THR A 8 -7.90 -16.09 -1.96
C THR A 8 -6.68 -16.69 -2.62
N THR A 9 -5.67 -15.87 -2.91
CA THR A 9 -4.43 -16.28 -3.58
C THR A 9 -3.28 -16.51 -2.61
N GLY A 10 -3.41 -16.03 -1.36
CA GLY A 10 -2.38 -16.11 -0.34
C GLY A 10 -2.23 -17.53 0.23
N LYS A 11 -0.98 -18.00 0.32
CA LYS A 11 -0.64 -19.30 0.89
C LYS A 11 0.52 -19.17 1.87
N TYR A 12 0.43 -19.86 3.00
CA TYR A 12 1.57 -20.04 3.88
C TYR A 12 2.50 -21.10 3.31
N LEU A 13 3.78 -20.80 3.26
CA LEU A 13 4.80 -21.79 2.92
C LEU A 13 5.07 -22.69 4.12
N LYS A 14 5.23 -24.00 3.91
CA LYS A 14 5.57 -24.97 4.98
C LYS A 14 6.97 -24.71 5.53
N GLU A 15 7.89 -24.36 4.66
CA GLU A 15 9.28 -24.05 4.96
C GLU A 15 9.68 -22.79 4.22
N ARG A 16 10.68 -22.06 4.74
CA ARG A 16 11.25 -20.91 4.06
C ARG A 16 12.28 -21.37 3.02
N PRO A 17 11.98 -21.35 1.72
CA PRO A 17 12.95 -21.73 0.69
C PRO A 17 14.09 -20.70 0.59
N SER A 18 15.16 -21.10 -0.06
CA SER A 18 16.19 -20.14 -0.48
C SER A 18 15.68 -19.39 -1.71
N PHE A 19 14.98 -18.27 -1.49
CA PHE A 19 14.36 -17.48 -2.57
C PHE A 19 15.34 -17.02 -3.63
N THR A 20 16.62 -16.84 -3.29
CA THR A 20 17.68 -16.48 -4.25
C THR A 20 17.93 -17.56 -5.27
N LEU A 21 17.74 -18.83 -4.91
CA LEU A 21 17.99 -19.99 -5.77
C LEU A 21 16.70 -20.56 -6.40
N ASP A 22 15.54 -20.10 -5.96
CA ASP A 22 14.24 -20.52 -6.51
C ASP A 22 13.94 -19.70 -7.77
N PRO A 23 13.78 -20.32 -8.95
CA PRO A 23 13.47 -19.60 -10.17
C PRO A 23 12.05 -19.01 -10.19
N ALA A 24 11.13 -19.55 -9.40
CA ALA A 24 9.72 -19.18 -9.46
C ALA A 24 9.43 -17.71 -9.07
N PRO A 25 9.98 -17.14 -7.96
CA PRO A 25 9.85 -15.72 -7.66
C PRO A 25 10.48 -14.82 -8.74
N HIS A 26 11.60 -15.28 -9.33
CA HIS A 26 12.28 -14.53 -10.40
C HIS A 26 11.49 -14.52 -11.72
N ALA A 27 10.62 -15.50 -11.92
CA ALA A 27 9.70 -15.59 -13.03
C ALA A 27 8.30 -15.00 -12.76
N GLY A 28 8.11 -14.33 -11.61
CA GLY A 28 6.84 -13.71 -11.25
C GLY A 28 5.74 -14.69 -10.83
N ALA A 29 6.08 -15.96 -10.55
CA ALA A 29 5.08 -16.96 -10.18
C ALA A 29 4.43 -16.69 -8.80
N TYR A 30 5.15 -16.06 -7.90
CA TYR A 30 4.64 -15.60 -6.60
C TYR A 30 5.52 -14.51 -6.00
N TYR A 31 4.97 -13.75 -5.06
CA TYR A 31 5.68 -12.74 -4.28
C TYR A 31 5.61 -13.10 -2.79
N VAL A 32 6.76 -13.01 -2.09
CA VAL A 32 6.84 -13.33 -0.65
C VAL A 32 6.56 -12.10 0.17
N GLN A 33 5.51 -12.12 0.97
CA GLN A 33 5.14 -11.02 1.85
C GLN A 33 4.49 -11.51 3.15
N GLU A 34 4.25 -10.63 4.08
CA GLU A 34 3.50 -10.95 5.29
C GLU A 34 2.02 -11.18 5.01
N ALA A 35 1.43 -12.14 5.73
CA ALA A 35 0.01 -12.42 5.63
C ALA A 35 -0.86 -11.20 5.99
N ALA A 36 -0.43 -10.37 6.94
CA ALA A 36 -1.14 -9.14 7.31
C ALA A 36 -1.24 -8.16 6.12
N SER A 37 -0.20 -8.07 5.29
CA SER A 37 -0.24 -7.21 4.09
C SER A 37 -1.26 -7.67 3.06
N MET A 38 -1.62 -8.96 3.07
CA MET A 38 -2.63 -9.51 2.15
C MET A 38 -4.06 -9.13 2.51
N PHE A 39 -4.29 -8.52 3.68
CA PHE A 39 -5.59 -8.03 4.11
C PHE A 39 -6.18 -6.96 3.17
N ILE A 40 -5.36 -6.31 2.36
CA ILE A 40 -5.82 -5.37 1.32
C ILE A 40 -6.82 -6.00 0.33
N GLU A 41 -6.84 -7.33 0.18
CA GLU A 41 -7.88 -8.00 -0.62
C GLU A 41 -9.28 -7.73 -0.06
N GLN A 42 -9.44 -7.60 1.28
CA GLN A 42 -10.73 -7.27 1.87
C GLN A 42 -11.16 -5.84 1.52
N ALA A 43 -10.20 -4.90 1.55
CA ALA A 43 -10.47 -3.54 1.08
C ALA A 43 -10.90 -3.53 -0.40
N TYR A 44 -10.19 -4.28 -1.26
CA TYR A 44 -10.57 -4.41 -2.67
C TYR A 44 -11.98 -4.98 -2.84
N ARG A 45 -12.34 -6.03 -2.11
CA ARG A 45 -13.68 -6.64 -2.17
C ARG A 45 -14.78 -5.66 -1.79
N LYS A 46 -14.51 -4.80 -0.79
CA LYS A 46 -15.46 -3.75 -0.40
C LYS A 46 -15.62 -2.71 -1.50
N ILE A 47 -14.50 -2.25 -2.07
CA ILE A 47 -14.49 -1.29 -3.17
C ILE A 47 -15.20 -1.86 -4.41
N SER A 48 -14.89 -3.10 -4.78
CA SER A 48 -15.45 -3.76 -5.97
C SER A 48 -16.94 -4.09 -5.86
N ALA A 49 -17.49 -4.07 -4.66
CA ALA A 49 -18.94 -4.17 -4.45
C ALA A 49 -19.68 -2.87 -4.86
N ASP A 50 -19.01 -1.72 -4.79
CA ASP A 50 -19.60 -0.43 -5.17
C ASP A 50 -19.34 -0.09 -6.64
N PHE A 51 -18.13 -0.34 -7.13
CA PHE A 51 -17.75 -0.14 -8.53
C PHE A 51 -16.48 -0.93 -8.90
N THR A 52 -16.24 -1.14 -10.17
CA THR A 52 -15.00 -1.74 -10.67
C THR A 52 -13.93 -0.65 -10.83
N PRO A 53 -12.81 -0.70 -10.07
CA PRO A 53 -11.74 0.28 -10.23
C PRO A 53 -11.04 0.14 -11.60
N GLU A 54 -10.83 1.26 -12.28
CA GLU A 54 -10.09 1.33 -13.54
C GLU A 54 -8.69 1.91 -13.35
N ARG A 55 -8.49 2.76 -12.34
CA ARG A 55 -7.20 3.44 -12.07
C ARG A 55 -6.93 3.46 -10.57
N LEU A 56 -5.91 2.70 -10.17
CA LEU A 56 -5.44 2.62 -8.79
C LEU A 56 -4.03 3.19 -8.69
N LEU A 57 -3.82 4.07 -7.71
CA LEU A 57 -2.50 4.54 -7.30
C LEU A 57 -2.10 3.85 -6.00
N ASP A 58 -0.96 3.14 -6.02
CA ASP A 58 -0.24 2.69 -4.82
C ASP A 58 0.89 3.69 -4.56
N LEU A 59 0.69 4.60 -3.61
CA LEU A 59 1.50 5.83 -3.49
C LEU A 59 2.86 5.61 -2.83
N CYS A 60 2.95 4.66 -1.89
CA CYS A 60 4.17 4.32 -1.15
C CYS A 60 4.47 2.83 -1.35
N ALA A 61 4.70 2.43 -2.60
CA ALA A 61 4.55 1.08 -3.08
C ALA A 61 5.71 0.13 -2.77
N ALA A 62 6.94 0.68 -2.60
CA ALA A 62 8.12 -0.18 -2.43
C ALA A 62 8.07 -1.04 -1.14
N PRO A 63 8.50 -2.29 -1.25
CA PRO A 63 9.19 -2.96 -2.35
C PRO A 63 8.29 -3.61 -3.41
N GLY A 64 6.93 -3.49 -3.35
CA GLY A 64 6.02 -3.97 -4.37
C GLY A 64 5.09 -5.11 -3.97
N GLY A 65 5.17 -5.60 -2.73
CA GLY A 65 4.32 -6.73 -2.30
C GLY A 65 2.83 -6.41 -2.30
N LYS A 66 2.43 -5.22 -1.85
CA LYS A 66 1.03 -4.77 -1.95
C LYS A 66 0.65 -4.48 -3.40
N SER A 67 1.55 -3.85 -4.18
CA SER A 67 1.31 -3.54 -5.60
C SER A 67 1.06 -4.80 -6.43
N THR A 68 1.82 -5.88 -6.23
CA THR A 68 1.60 -7.14 -6.94
C THR A 68 0.23 -7.75 -6.59
N LEU A 69 -0.18 -7.64 -5.32
CA LEU A 69 -1.51 -8.09 -4.91
C LEU A 69 -2.61 -7.20 -5.49
N TRP A 70 -2.47 -5.86 -5.43
CA TRP A 70 -3.41 -4.94 -6.09
C TRP A 70 -3.58 -5.30 -7.57
N ARG A 71 -2.45 -5.51 -8.29
CA ARG A 71 -2.53 -5.87 -9.71
C ARG A 71 -3.27 -7.18 -9.96
N SER A 72 -3.09 -8.19 -9.08
CA SER A 72 -3.79 -9.48 -9.20
C SER A 72 -5.30 -9.38 -8.95
N LEU A 73 -5.73 -8.36 -8.23
CA LEU A 73 -7.14 -8.14 -7.90
C LEU A 73 -7.85 -7.27 -8.93
N LEU A 74 -7.13 -6.33 -9.55
CA LEU A 74 -7.67 -5.44 -10.57
C LEU A 74 -8.00 -6.20 -11.85
N PRO A 75 -9.09 -5.86 -12.56
CA PRO A 75 -9.40 -6.48 -13.83
C PRO A 75 -8.36 -6.13 -14.91
N ASP A 76 -8.34 -6.92 -15.98
CA ASP A 76 -7.54 -6.62 -17.16
C ASP A 76 -7.95 -5.26 -17.76
N GLY A 77 -6.96 -4.47 -18.18
CA GLY A 77 -7.15 -3.12 -18.69
C GLY A 77 -7.26 -2.04 -17.60
N ALA A 78 -7.42 -2.39 -16.32
CA ALA A 78 -7.31 -1.43 -15.25
C ALA A 78 -5.85 -1.07 -14.96
N LEU A 79 -5.54 0.20 -14.85
CA LEU A 79 -4.19 0.71 -14.65
C LEU A 79 -3.81 0.73 -13.16
N LEU A 80 -2.68 0.10 -12.84
CA LEU A 80 -1.98 0.31 -11.57
C LEU A 80 -0.83 1.29 -11.77
N VAL A 81 -0.85 2.40 -11.05
CA VAL A 81 0.31 3.28 -10.89
C VAL A 81 0.95 2.98 -9.54
N ALA A 82 2.17 2.47 -9.54
CA ALA A 82 2.93 2.16 -8.32
C ALA A 82 4.05 3.20 -8.17
N ASN A 83 3.99 3.99 -7.11
CA ASN A 83 4.90 5.10 -6.86
C ASN A 83 5.79 4.87 -5.64
N GLU A 84 7.02 5.35 -5.73
CA GLU A 84 7.93 5.41 -4.58
C GLU A 84 8.84 6.63 -4.72
N PRO A 85 8.84 7.58 -3.76
CA PRO A 85 9.65 8.80 -3.86
C PRO A 85 11.15 8.57 -3.71
N MET A 86 11.56 7.52 -2.99
CA MET A 86 12.98 7.21 -2.77
C MET A 86 13.53 6.40 -3.94
N ARG A 87 14.44 6.99 -4.72
CA ARG A 87 14.96 6.40 -5.98
C ARG A 87 15.45 4.96 -5.84
N GLN A 88 16.26 4.67 -4.82
CA GLN A 88 16.78 3.31 -4.61
C GLN A 88 15.65 2.30 -4.35
N ARG A 89 14.60 2.71 -3.63
CA ARG A 89 13.43 1.86 -3.38
C ARG A 89 12.55 1.74 -4.62
N ALA A 90 12.44 2.80 -5.43
CA ALA A 90 11.72 2.79 -6.69
C ALA A 90 12.37 1.83 -7.72
N GLU A 91 13.69 1.72 -7.73
CA GLU A 91 14.42 0.76 -8.57
C GLU A 91 14.07 -0.69 -8.17
N ILE A 92 13.99 -0.99 -6.86
CA ILE A 92 13.57 -2.31 -6.34
C ILE A 92 12.09 -2.58 -6.70
N LEU A 93 11.24 -1.58 -6.56
CA LEU A 93 9.82 -1.66 -6.95
C LEU A 93 9.68 -2.00 -8.43
N ALA A 94 10.41 -1.28 -9.28
CA ALA A 94 10.40 -1.50 -10.72
C ALA A 94 10.87 -2.92 -11.10
N GLU A 95 11.94 -3.39 -10.46
CA GLU A 95 12.43 -4.76 -10.65
C GLU A 95 11.36 -5.80 -10.29
N ASN A 96 10.73 -5.66 -9.13
CA ASN A 96 9.72 -6.60 -8.65
C ASN A 96 8.46 -6.62 -9.52
N LEU A 97 7.99 -5.45 -9.96
CA LEU A 97 6.82 -5.35 -10.83
C LEU A 97 7.13 -5.80 -12.26
N THR A 98 8.37 -5.62 -12.73
CA THR A 98 8.83 -6.20 -14.02
C THR A 98 8.83 -7.73 -13.96
N LYS A 99 9.32 -8.32 -12.87
CA LYS A 99 9.24 -9.78 -12.63
C LYS A 99 7.80 -10.27 -12.57
N TRP A 100 6.89 -9.48 -12.00
CA TRP A 100 5.46 -9.81 -11.98
C TRP A 100 4.84 -9.85 -13.37
N GLY A 101 5.33 -9.01 -14.31
CA GLY A 101 5.12 -9.14 -15.74
C GLY A 101 3.75 -8.74 -16.27
N HIS A 102 2.98 -7.92 -15.53
CA HIS A 102 1.68 -7.45 -16.01
C HIS A 102 1.82 -6.16 -16.84
N PRO A 103 1.17 -6.02 -18.02
CA PRO A 103 1.32 -4.85 -18.89
C PRO A 103 0.68 -3.58 -18.35
N ASP A 104 -0.42 -3.69 -17.57
CA ASP A 104 -1.19 -2.55 -17.10
C ASP A 104 -0.63 -2.00 -15.77
N VAL A 105 0.70 -1.78 -15.74
CA VAL A 105 1.42 -1.24 -14.57
C VAL A 105 2.38 -0.13 -15.02
N ILE A 106 2.33 1.00 -14.32
CA ILE A 106 3.30 2.08 -14.46
C ILE A 106 4.02 2.25 -13.11
N VAL A 107 5.34 2.26 -13.14
CA VAL A 107 6.16 2.60 -11.96
C VAL A 107 6.62 4.05 -12.07
N THR A 108 6.42 4.82 -11.01
CA THR A 108 6.84 6.21 -10.92
C THR A 108 7.78 6.44 -9.73
N ASN A 109 8.66 7.43 -9.88
CA ASN A 109 9.53 7.89 -8.81
C ASN A 109 9.27 9.39 -8.61
N ALA A 110 8.26 9.72 -7.81
CA ALA A 110 7.79 11.08 -7.62
C ALA A 110 7.35 11.32 -6.16
N TYR A 111 7.49 12.55 -5.70
CA TYR A 111 6.88 12.97 -4.45
C TYR A 111 5.37 13.20 -4.63
N PRO A 112 4.54 13.07 -3.55
CA PRO A 112 3.08 13.22 -3.65
C PRO A 112 2.62 14.53 -4.30
N ASN A 113 3.28 15.66 -4.03
CA ASN A 113 2.97 16.96 -4.61
C ASN A 113 3.21 17.05 -6.13
N GLU A 114 4.04 16.17 -6.69
CA GLU A 114 4.30 16.11 -8.14
C GLU A 114 3.12 15.50 -8.92
N PHE A 115 2.15 14.89 -8.23
CA PHE A 115 0.90 14.42 -8.82
C PHE A 115 -0.16 15.52 -9.01
N SER A 116 0.15 16.78 -8.76
CA SER A 116 -0.81 17.90 -8.83
C SER A 116 -1.54 18.03 -10.17
N GLY A 117 -0.96 17.52 -11.27
CA GLY A 117 -1.61 17.46 -12.58
C GLY A 117 -2.64 16.32 -12.76
N CYS A 118 -2.78 15.43 -11.77
CA CYS A 118 -3.62 14.22 -11.83
C CYS A 118 -4.94 14.38 -11.07
N CYS A 119 -5.51 15.61 -10.99
CA CYS A 119 -6.74 15.85 -10.25
C CYS A 119 -7.89 14.92 -10.68
N GLY A 120 -8.51 14.23 -9.71
CA GLY A 120 -9.63 13.32 -9.92
C GLY A 120 -9.31 12.11 -10.81
N MET A 121 -8.04 11.79 -11.01
CA MET A 121 -7.62 10.74 -11.94
C MET A 121 -7.86 9.34 -11.38
N PHE A 122 -7.67 9.13 -10.08
CA PHE A 122 -7.67 7.79 -9.49
C PHE A 122 -9.00 7.45 -8.84
N ASP A 123 -9.48 6.24 -9.11
CA ASP A 123 -10.66 5.66 -8.46
C ASP A 123 -10.33 5.21 -7.04
N VAL A 124 -9.11 4.72 -6.86
CA VAL A 124 -8.57 4.24 -5.60
C VAL A 124 -7.16 4.78 -5.41
N ILE A 125 -6.90 5.33 -4.24
CA ILE A 125 -5.54 5.63 -3.78
C ILE A 125 -5.26 4.75 -2.57
N ALA A 126 -4.27 3.86 -2.69
CA ALA A 126 -3.74 3.10 -1.60
C ALA A 126 -2.45 3.74 -1.11
N THR A 127 -2.29 3.89 0.19
CA THR A 127 -1.05 4.42 0.76
C THR A 127 -0.69 3.70 2.04
N ASP A 128 0.44 2.99 1.98
CA ASP A 128 1.12 2.43 3.15
C ASP A 128 2.15 3.46 3.60
N VAL A 129 1.69 4.43 4.37
CA VAL A 129 2.47 5.63 4.67
C VAL A 129 3.71 5.32 5.53
N PRO A 130 4.81 6.09 5.35
CA PRO A 130 5.93 6.02 6.29
C PRO A 130 5.43 6.33 7.70
N CYS A 131 5.77 5.47 8.66
CA CYS A 131 5.29 5.55 10.04
C CYS A 131 6.42 5.29 11.04
N SER A 132 6.12 5.45 12.34
CA SER A 132 7.09 5.24 13.42
C SER A 132 7.55 3.77 13.61
N GLY A 133 6.87 2.82 12.93
CA GLY A 133 7.38 1.46 12.74
C GLY A 133 7.28 0.53 13.95
N GLU A 134 6.36 0.74 14.89
CA GLU A 134 6.19 -0.13 16.08
C GLU A 134 5.97 -1.60 15.72
N GLY A 135 5.38 -1.90 14.58
CA GLY A 135 5.22 -3.25 14.06
C GLY A 135 6.52 -3.95 13.69
N MET A 136 7.62 -3.19 13.57
CA MET A 136 8.95 -3.72 13.29
C MET A 136 9.73 -4.14 14.54
N PHE A 137 9.30 -3.76 15.74
CA PHE A 137 10.00 -4.08 17.01
C PHE A 137 10.31 -5.56 17.20
N ARG A 138 9.47 -6.41 16.64
CA ARG A 138 9.61 -7.86 16.69
C ARG A 138 10.67 -8.41 15.74
N LYS A 139 11.08 -7.62 14.73
CA LYS A 139 11.93 -8.05 13.61
C LYS A 139 13.27 -7.34 13.57
N ASP A 140 13.31 -6.14 14.11
CA ASP A 140 14.47 -5.23 14.03
C ASP A 140 14.65 -4.51 15.37
N GLU A 141 15.71 -4.86 16.07
CA GLU A 141 16.08 -4.22 17.33
C GLU A 141 16.45 -2.73 17.14
N GLY A 142 16.94 -2.37 15.96
CA GLY A 142 17.22 -0.99 15.59
C GLY A 142 15.96 -0.12 15.61
N ALA A 143 14.82 -0.66 15.17
CA ALA A 143 13.54 0.04 15.19
C ALA A 143 13.10 0.47 16.59
N VAL A 144 13.40 -0.34 17.61
CA VAL A 144 13.13 0.00 19.02
C VAL A 144 14.01 1.17 19.49
N THR A 145 15.25 1.20 19.05
CA THR A 145 16.22 2.23 19.43
C THR A 145 15.91 3.58 18.76
N GLU A 146 15.41 3.55 17.54
CA GLU A 146 15.08 4.74 16.76
C GLU A 146 13.69 5.32 17.12
N TRP A 147 12.84 4.52 17.75
CA TRP A 147 11.50 4.95 18.13
C TRP A 147 11.54 5.98 19.27
N SER A 148 10.72 7.00 19.16
CA SER A 148 10.50 7.99 20.21
C SER A 148 9.15 8.68 20.03
N PRO A 149 8.55 9.24 21.10
CA PRO A 149 7.32 10.04 20.97
C PRO A 149 7.46 11.22 19.99
N ALA A 150 8.65 11.84 19.93
CA ALA A 150 8.93 12.92 18.98
C ALA A 150 8.92 12.40 17.51
N ASN A 151 9.45 11.18 17.28
CA ASN A 151 9.40 10.58 15.95
C ASN A 151 7.97 10.22 15.52
N VAL A 152 7.12 9.77 16.45
CA VAL A 152 5.68 9.54 16.19
C VAL A 152 5.01 10.81 15.66
N VAL A 153 5.23 11.97 16.32
CA VAL A 153 4.68 13.25 15.88
C VAL A 153 5.21 13.63 14.49
N THR A 154 6.51 13.49 14.27
CA THR A 154 7.14 13.78 12.97
C THR A 154 6.55 12.90 11.84
N CYS A 155 6.31 11.61 12.13
CA CYS A 155 5.68 10.70 11.19
C CYS A 155 4.24 11.10 10.89
N ALA A 156 3.45 11.43 11.92
CA ALA A 156 2.07 11.89 11.74
C ALA A 156 1.98 13.17 10.90
N ASP A 157 2.87 14.15 11.13
CA ASP A 157 2.91 15.38 10.34
C ASP A 157 3.27 15.09 8.87
N ARG A 158 4.23 14.19 8.64
CA ARG A 158 4.59 13.74 7.28
C ARG A 158 3.42 13.03 6.59
N GLN A 159 2.74 12.13 7.28
CA GLN A 159 1.56 11.43 6.76
C GLN A 159 0.46 12.41 6.36
N TRP A 160 0.21 13.42 7.20
CA TRP A 160 -0.75 14.46 6.89
C TRP A 160 -0.38 15.25 5.64
N SER A 161 0.89 15.65 5.49
CA SER A 161 1.37 16.33 4.28
C SER A 161 1.16 15.47 3.03
N ILE A 162 1.54 14.19 3.09
CA ILE A 162 1.34 13.21 1.99
C ILE A 162 -0.14 13.15 1.59
N LEU A 163 -1.03 13.07 2.58
CA LEU A 163 -2.47 12.97 2.34
C LEU A 163 -3.03 14.24 1.72
N CYS A 164 -2.64 15.42 2.21
CA CYS A 164 -3.06 16.69 1.63
C CYS A 164 -2.62 16.85 0.17
N ASP A 165 -1.38 16.46 -0.14
CA ASP A 165 -0.83 16.56 -1.49
C ASP A 165 -1.53 15.63 -2.47
N ILE A 166 -1.88 14.40 -2.05
CA ILE A 166 -2.45 13.40 -2.95
C ILE A 166 -3.98 13.42 -3.01
N TRP A 167 -4.66 13.98 -1.99
CA TRP A 167 -6.12 13.98 -1.91
C TRP A 167 -6.82 14.53 -3.15
N PRO A 168 -6.36 15.63 -3.79
CA PRO A 168 -6.98 16.14 -5.02
C PRO A 168 -6.95 15.15 -6.19
N CYS A 169 -6.06 14.16 -6.16
CA CYS A 169 -5.93 13.16 -7.22
C CYS A 169 -6.98 12.05 -7.13
N LEU A 170 -7.63 11.90 -5.96
CA LEU A 170 -8.74 10.99 -5.77
C LEU A 170 -10.01 11.58 -6.39
N ARG A 171 -10.70 10.81 -7.21
CA ARG A 171 -11.99 11.25 -7.76
C ARG A 171 -13.06 11.35 -6.67
N THR A 172 -14.07 12.17 -6.90
CA THR A 172 -15.26 12.19 -6.04
C THR A 172 -15.92 10.82 -6.02
N GLY A 173 -16.22 10.31 -4.83
CA GLY A 173 -16.75 8.95 -4.62
C GLY A 173 -15.72 7.84 -4.80
N GLY A 174 -14.43 8.18 -4.93
CA GLY A 174 -13.32 7.22 -4.90
C GLY A 174 -12.97 6.77 -3.49
N TYR A 175 -12.06 5.81 -3.38
CA TYR A 175 -11.64 5.23 -2.11
C TYR A 175 -10.18 5.53 -1.77
N LEU A 176 -9.94 5.99 -0.56
CA LEU A 176 -8.61 6.01 0.06
C LEU A 176 -8.43 4.76 0.93
N VAL A 177 -7.41 3.97 0.66
CA VAL A 177 -6.98 2.86 1.52
C VAL A 177 -5.72 3.30 2.25
N TYR A 178 -5.89 3.65 3.52
CA TYR A 178 -4.82 4.13 4.38
C TYR A 178 -4.32 3.01 5.28
N SER A 179 -3.01 2.77 5.32
CA SER A 179 -2.40 1.76 6.18
C SER A 179 -1.07 2.22 6.76
N THR A 180 -0.74 1.69 7.93
CA THR A 180 0.54 1.89 8.63
C THR A 180 1.06 0.56 9.15
N CYS A 181 2.31 0.50 9.55
CA CYS A 181 2.89 -0.60 10.31
C CYS A 181 3.15 -0.22 11.78
N THR A 182 2.38 0.70 12.33
CA THR A 182 2.47 1.13 13.73
C THR A 182 1.15 0.91 14.47
N TYR A 183 1.13 1.06 15.79
CA TYR A 183 -0.04 0.80 16.63
C TYR A 183 -0.52 2.03 17.41
N ASN A 184 0.23 3.13 17.41
CA ASN A 184 -0.17 4.33 18.13
C ASN A 184 -1.38 5.03 17.49
N ARG A 185 -2.16 5.69 18.31
CA ARG A 185 -3.41 6.34 17.89
C ARG A 185 -3.18 7.55 16.99
N LEU A 186 -2.08 8.29 17.22
CA LEU A 186 -1.81 9.53 16.49
C LEU A 186 -1.67 9.29 14.98
N GLU A 187 -1.00 8.19 14.63
CA GLU A 187 -0.76 7.79 13.23
C GLU A 187 -1.91 6.94 12.65
N ASN A 188 -2.88 6.49 13.46
CA ASN A 188 -4.00 5.65 13.02
C ASN A 188 -5.34 6.34 13.26
N GLU A 189 -6.00 6.13 14.40
CA GLU A 189 -7.37 6.60 14.64
C GLU A 189 -7.49 8.12 14.55
N GLU A 190 -6.54 8.87 15.11
CA GLU A 190 -6.55 10.33 15.08
C GLU A 190 -6.26 10.87 13.67
N MET A 191 -5.40 10.20 12.90
CA MET A 191 -5.17 10.54 11.50
C MET A 191 -6.43 10.29 10.67
N VAL A 192 -7.09 9.14 10.83
CA VAL A 192 -8.35 8.84 10.13
C VAL A 192 -9.44 9.85 10.49
N ALA A 193 -9.58 10.19 11.79
CA ALA A 193 -10.53 11.22 12.22
C ALA A 193 -10.23 12.60 11.58
N ARG A 194 -8.94 12.93 11.42
CA ARG A 194 -8.49 14.15 10.76
C ARG A 194 -8.83 14.15 9.28
N ILE A 195 -8.59 13.03 8.57
CA ILE A 195 -8.97 12.85 7.15
C ILE A 195 -10.46 13.10 6.97
N CYS A 196 -11.30 12.49 7.81
CA CYS A 196 -12.76 12.69 7.74
C CYS A 196 -13.14 14.14 7.96
N LYS A 197 -12.56 14.79 8.96
CA LYS A 197 -12.91 16.16 9.35
C LYS A 197 -12.42 17.22 8.36
N GLU A 198 -11.18 17.10 7.91
CA GLU A 198 -10.51 18.18 7.16
C GLU A 198 -10.56 17.94 5.63
N LEU A 199 -10.61 16.68 5.18
CA LEU A 199 -10.69 16.35 3.76
C LEU A 199 -12.10 15.90 3.31
N GLY A 200 -13.04 15.75 4.24
CA GLY A 200 -14.42 15.41 3.93
C GLY A 200 -14.65 13.94 3.54
N ALA A 201 -13.78 13.04 4.01
CA ALA A 201 -13.96 11.61 3.80
C ALA A 201 -15.01 11.00 4.74
N GLU A 202 -15.57 9.89 4.32
CA GLU A 202 -16.43 9.03 5.14
C GLU A 202 -15.78 7.67 5.35
N ILE A 203 -15.84 7.15 6.58
CA ILE A 203 -15.31 5.81 6.88
C ILE A 203 -16.29 4.77 6.34
N ARG A 204 -15.75 3.81 5.59
CA ARG A 204 -16.46 2.59 5.20
C ARG A 204 -16.01 1.44 6.08
N SER A 205 -16.85 1.01 7.00
CA SER A 205 -16.57 -0.12 7.90
C SER A 205 -16.67 -1.46 7.17
N GLU A 206 -15.88 -2.45 7.63
CA GLU A 206 -16.05 -3.85 7.22
C GLU A 206 -17.25 -4.53 7.90
N GLU A 207 -17.74 -3.95 8.99
CA GLU A 207 -18.81 -4.50 9.83
C GLU A 207 -20.19 -4.11 9.29
N HIS A 208 -20.55 -4.65 8.12
CA HIS A 208 -21.97 -4.66 7.72
C HIS A 208 -22.23 -5.83 6.76
#